data_29cd1adbf9904449ca1e904b71748399
#
_entry.id   29cd1adbf9904449ca1e904b71748399
#
_cell.length_a   1.000
_cell.length_b   1.000
_cell.length_c   1.000
_cell.angle_alpha   90.00
_cell.angle_beta   90.00
_cell.angle_gamma   90.00
#
_symmetry.space_group_name_H-M   'P 1'
#
loop_
_entity.id
_entity.type
_entity.pdbx_description
1 polymer ?
#
loop_
_entity_poly.entity_id
_entity_poly.type
_entity_poly.pdbx_seq_one_letter_code
_entity_poly.pdbx_strand_id
1 'polypeptide(L)'
;MKSYKELITEALDAKQRMTRSIVARRTARLRQVSRQRKKFKRKTEQELGKKARKAARKHIMKRYLGGMKWKDVPFSAREQIEKMADKRKSAIEKTTLRLMPHIRKGEDARLRRVQKKTR
;
A
#
# COMPACT_ATOMS: atom_id res chain seq x y z
N MET A 1 26.40 -27.34 -16.67
CA MET A 1 25.55 -27.18 -17.86
C MET A 1 24.08 -27.06 -17.43
N LYS A 2 23.39 -26.09 -17.98
CA LYS A 2 21.96 -25.96 -17.80
C LYS A 2 21.20 -27.04 -18.55
N SER A 3 20.17 -27.61 -17.97
CA SER A 3 19.32 -28.58 -18.63
C SER A 3 18.52 -27.93 -19.76
N TYR A 4 18.04 -28.74 -20.71
CA TYR A 4 17.19 -28.24 -21.80
C TYR A 4 15.92 -27.54 -21.28
N LYS A 5 15.34 -28.06 -20.22
CA LYS A 5 14.17 -27.43 -19.54
C LYS A 5 14.50 -26.05 -18.95
N GLU A 6 15.68 -25.88 -18.35
CA GLU A 6 16.13 -24.59 -17.81
C GLU A 6 16.34 -23.57 -18.93
N LEU A 7 16.94 -23.98 -20.05
CA LEU A 7 17.12 -23.12 -21.22
C LEU A 7 15.79 -22.67 -21.83
N ILE A 8 14.80 -23.57 -21.92
CA ILE A 8 13.44 -23.25 -22.38
C ILE A 8 12.76 -22.27 -21.43
N THR A 9 12.87 -22.50 -20.11
CA THR A 9 12.29 -21.62 -19.09
C THR A 9 12.89 -20.23 -19.17
N GLU A 10 14.20 -20.10 -19.31
CA GLU A 10 14.88 -18.81 -19.50
C GLU A 10 14.41 -18.10 -20.77
N ALA A 11 14.26 -18.82 -21.88
CA ALA A 11 13.78 -18.25 -23.14
C ALA A 11 12.33 -17.76 -23.02
N LEU A 12 11.46 -18.51 -22.34
CA LEU A 12 10.08 -18.12 -22.06
C LEU A 12 10.03 -16.89 -21.17
N ASP A 13 10.86 -16.83 -20.12
CA ASP A 13 10.96 -15.67 -19.24
C ASP A 13 11.41 -14.42 -19.99
N ALA A 14 12.37 -14.56 -20.90
CA ALA A 14 12.82 -13.46 -21.75
C ALA A 14 11.69 -12.95 -22.66
N LYS A 15 10.94 -13.87 -23.30
CA LYS A 15 9.75 -13.52 -24.10
C LYS A 15 8.68 -12.83 -23.27
N GLN A 16 8.41 -13.34 -22.08
CA GLN A 16 7.44 -12.74 -21.16
C GLN A 16 7.85 -11.32 -20.77
N ARG A 17 9.10 -11.10 -20.43
CA ARG A 17 9.64 -9.77 -20.12
C ARG A 17 9.48 -8.81 -21.30
N MET A 18 9.81 -9.27 -22.51
CA MET A 18 9.67 -8.48 -23.72
C MET A 18 8.23 -8.12 -24.01
N THR A 19 7.30 -9.09 -23.89
CA THR A 19 5.86 -8.88 -24.06
C THR A 19 5.34 -7.87 -23.03
N ARG A 20 5.72 -8.01 -21.76
CA ARG A 20 5.34 -7.08 -20.69
C ARG A 20 5.88 -5.67 -20.96
N SER A 21 7.11 -5.55 -21.46
CA SER A 21 7.71 -4.26 -21.81
C SER A 21 6.95 -3.58 -22.95
N ILE A 22 6.59 -4.32 -23.99
CA ILE A 22 5.82 -3.81 -25.13
C ILE A 22 4.43 -3.37 -24.68
N VAL A 23 3.71 -4.21 -23.91
CA VAL A 23 2.40 -3.88 -23.35
C VAL A 23 2.49 -2.66 -22.46
N ALA A 24 3.52 -2.57 -21.62
CA ALA A 24 3.75 -1.43 -20.75
C ALA A 24 3.92 -0.12 -21.54
N ARG A 25 4.67 -0.15 -22.65
CA ARG A 25 4.84 1.02 -23.52
C ARG A 25 3.54 1.43 -24.21
N ARG A 26 2.80 0.46 -24.76
CA ARG A 26 1.51 0.72 -25.43
C ARG A 26 0.46 1.28 -24.49
N THR A 27 0.43 0.82 -23.26
CA THR A 27 -0.57 1.22 -22.26
C THR A 27 -0.10 2.36 -21.34
N ALA A 28 1.13 2.85 -21.50
CA ALA A 28 1.71 3.88 -20.64
C ALA A 28 0.84 5.15 -20.58
N ARG A 29 0.37 5.62 -21.73
CA ARG A 29 -0.50 6.82 -21.81
C ARG A 29 -1.84 6.59 -21.11
N LEU A 30 -2.47 5.45 -21.34
CA LEU A 30 -3.75 5.08 -20.71
C LEU A 30 -3.59 5.00 -19.18
N ARG A 31 -2.50 4.38 -18.71
CA ARG A 31 -2.19 4.31 -17.28
C ARG A 31 -1.95 5.69 -16.67
N GLN A 32 -1.27 6.56 -17.38
CA GLN A 32 -1.03 7.93 -16.94
C GLN A 32 -2.33 8.71 -16.80
N VAL A 33 -3.21 8.63 -17.79
CA VAL A 33 -4.54 9.26 -17.75
C VAL A 33 -5.37 8.69 -16.59
N SER A 34 -5.36 7.37 -16.41
CA SER A 34 -6.07 6.70 -15.31
C SER A 34 -5.56 7.16 -13.94
N ARG A 35 -4.23 7.28 -13.78
CA ARG A 35 -3.61 7.80 -12.54
C ARG A 35 -4.02 9.24 -12.26
N GLN A 36 -4.05 10.10 -13.27
CA GLN A 36 -4.49 11.48 -13.13
C GLN A 36 -5.95 11.56 -12.71
N ARG A 37 -6.83 10.79 -13.34
CA ARG A 37 -8.25 10.71 -12.96
C ARG A 37 -8.42 10.27 -11.51
N LYS A 38 -7.66 9.26 -11.05
CA LYS A 38 -7.70 8.79 -9.67
C LYS A 38 -7.26 9.85 -8.67
N LYS A 39 -6.31 10.71 -9.03
CA LYS A 39 -5.88 11.82 -8.16
C LYS A 39 -7.00 12.81 -7.86
N PHE A 40 -7.90 13.07 -8.81
CA PHE A 40 -9.03 13.98 -8.64
C PHE A 40 -10.23 13.33 -7.97
N LYS A 41 -10.28 12.00 -7.94
CA LYS A 41 -11.41 11.29 -7.37
C LYS A 41 -11.24 11.14 -5.86
N ARG A 42 -12.30 11.51 -5.12
CA ARG A 42 -12.35 11.27 -3.68
C ARG A 42 -12.39 9.76 -3.40
N LYS A 43 -11.62 9.31 -2.44
CA LYS A 43 -11.68 7.92 -1.99
C LYS A 43 -13.02 7.62 -1.33
N THR A 44 -13.52 6.41 -1.56
CA THR A 44 -14.77 5.95 -0.95
C THR A 44 -14.60 5.78 0.57
N GLU A 45 -15.72 5.79 1.32
CA GLU A 45 -15.69 5.57 2.77
C GLU A 45 -15.04 4.23 3.14
N GLN A 46 -15.21 3.20 2.31
CA GLN A 46 -14.56 1.90 2.50
C GLN A 46 -13.04 2.01 2.40
N GLU A 47 -12.52 2.72 1.40
CA GLU A 47 -11.08 2.94 1.24
C GLU A 47 -10.50 3.77 2.39
N LEU A 48 -11.21 4.80 2.83
CA LEU A 48 -10.85 5.62 3.99
C LEU A 48 -10.85 4.78 5.27
N GLY A 49 -11.83 3.91 5.43
CA GLY A 49 -11.91 2.97 6.55
C GLY A 49 -10.74 2.00 6.59
N LYS A 50 -10.33 1.45 5.45
CA LYS A 50 -9.14 0.59 5.34
C LYS A 50 -7.86 1.35 5.70
N LYS A 51 -7.72 2.58 5.24
CA LYS A 51 -6.58 3.43 5.58
C LYS A 51 -6.53 3.75 7.08
N ALA A 52 -7.65 4.07 7.68
CA ALA A 52 -7.77 4.29 9.11
C ALA A 52 -7.41 3.04 9.92
N ARG A 53 -7.86 1.85 9.50
CA ARG A 53 -7.53 0.58 10.15
C ARG A 53 -6.04 0.27 10.09
N LYS A 54 -5.39 0.50 8.94
CA LYS A 54 -3.93 0.36 8.82
C LYS A 54 -3.18 1.31 9.75
N ALA A 55 -3.60 2.55 9.82
CA ALA A 55 -3.01 3.56 10.71
C ALA A 55 -3.20 3.18 12.19
N ALA A 56 -4.37 2.70 12.56
CA ALA A 56 -4.68 2.21 13.90
C ALA A 56 -3.80 1.02 14.29
N ARG A 57 -3.64 0.05 13.39
CA ARG A 57 -2.77 -1.12 13.60
C ARG A 57 -1.32 -0.69 13.81
N LYS A 58 -0.80 0.20 12.98
CA LYS A 58 0.55 0.76 13.16
C LYS A 58 0.71 1.47 14.49
N HIS A 59 -0.27 2.22 14.92
CA HIS A 59 -0.25 2.93 16.20
C HIS A 59 -0.15 1.96 17.38
N ILE A 60 -0.91 0.87 17.35
CA ILE A 60 -0.84 -0.18 18.36
C ILE A 60 0.50 -0.92 18.31
N MET A 61 0.99 -1.22 17.12
CA MET A 61 2.29 -1.88 16.95
C MET A 61 3.46 -1.04 17.49
N LYS A 62 3.40 0.28 17.38
CA LYS A 62 4.42 1.19 17.94
C LYS A 62 4.66 1.00 19.42
N ARG A 63 3.64 0.62 20.19
CA ARG A 63 3.77 0.36 21.63
C ARG A 63 4.69 -0.82 21.91
N TYR A 64 4.79 -1.79 21.02
CA TYR A 64 5.62 -2.97 21.15
C TYR A 64 7.03 -2.80 20.56
N LEU A 65 7.23 -1.73 19.76
CA LEU A 65 8.51 -1.47 19.11
C LEU A 65 9.57 -0.87 20.06
N GLY A 66 9.16 -0.29 21.20
CA GLY A 66 10.09 0.28 22.15
C GLY A 66 11.01 1.36 21.58
N GLY A 67 10.54 2.13 20.60
CA GLY A 67 11.31 3.17 19.93
C GLY A 67 12.14 2.71 18.73
N MET A 68 12.19 1.41 18.45
CA MET A 68 12.86 0.88 17.26
C MET A 68 12.07 1.13 16.00
N LYS A 69 12.74 1.34 14.88
CA LYS A 69 12.09 1.41 13.56
C LYS A 69 11.74 0.00 13.09
N TRP A 70 10.62 -0.13 12.39
CA TRP A 70 10.17 -1.41 11.86
C TRP A 70 11.23 -2.11 11.00
N LYS A 71 12.03 -1.34 10.26
CA LYS A 71 13.13 -1.85 9.42
C LYS A 71 14.19 -2.60 10.22
N ASP A 72 14.43 -2.17 11.46
CA ASP A 72 15.50 -2.69 12.32
C ASP A 72 15.05 -3.88 13.16
N VAL A 73 13.76 -4.23 13.14
CA VAL A 73 13.20 -5.33 13.92
C VAL A 73 13.48 -6.67 13.24
N PRO A 74 14.04 -7.67 13.96
CA PRO A 74 14.22 -9.03 13.43
C PRO A 74 12.90 -9.67 13.00
N PHE A 75 12.94 -10.56 12.01
CA PHE A 75 11.74 -11.21 11.46
C PHE A 75 10.91 -11.94 12.52
N SER A 76 11.57 -12.68 13.43
CA SER A 76 10.87 -13.38 14.52
C SER A 76 10.13 -12.42 15.45
N ALA A 77 10.74 -11.28 15.78
CA ALA A 77 10.10 -10.25 16.59
C ALA A 77 8.94 -9.59 15.86
N ARG A 78 9.04 -9.38 14.53
CA ARG A 78 7.93 -8.86 13.70
C ARG A 78 6.70 -9.75 13.78
N GLU A 79 6.87 -11.07 13.67
CA GLU A 79 5.76 -12.01 13.77
C GLU A 79 5.07 -11.93 15.13
N GLN A 80 5.82 -11.85 16.22
CA GLN A 80 5.27 -11.71 17.56
C GLN A 80 4.50 -10.42 17.73
N ILE A 81 5.04 -9.30 17.24
CA ILE A 81 4.39 -7.99 17.30
C ILE A 81 3.09 -8.00 16.51
N GLU A 82 3.08 -8.59 15.32
CA GLU A 82 1.86 -8.72 14.50
C GLU A 82 0.81 -9.57 15.19
N LYS A 83 1.19 -10.69 15.81
CA LYS A 83 0.28 -11.55 16.58
C LYS A 83 -0.31 -10.81 17.80
N MET A 84 0.50 -10.04 18.50
CA MET A 84 0.04 -9.22 19.64
C MET A 84 -0.95 -8.14 19.18
N ALA A 85 -0.67 -7.49 18.06
CA ALA A 85 -1.57 -6.50 17.48
C ALA A 85 -2.90 -7.13 17.07
N ASP A 86 -2.88 -8.30 16.44
CA ASP A 86 -4.07 -9.02 15.99
C ASP A 86 -4.97 -9.46 17.17
N LYS A 87 -4.39 -9.73 18.34
CA LYS A 87 -5.17 -10.04 19.57
C LYS A 87 -5.94 -8.84 20.11
N ARG A 88 -5.56 -7.63 19.74
CA ARG A 88 -6.19 -6.38 20.20
C ARG A 88 -7.17 -5.78 19.21
N LYS A 89 -8.02 -6.60 18.62
CA LYS A 89 -9.03 -6.17 17.63
C LYS A 89 -9.93 -5.03 18.13
N SER A 90 -10.41 -5.12 19.35
CA SER A 90 -11.27 -4.07 19.94
C SER A 90 -10.55 -2.73 20.05
N ALA A 91 -9.28 -2.75 20.45
CA ALA A 91 -8.47 -1.54 20.53
C ALA A 91 -8.21 -0.95 19.14
N ILE A 92 -7.97 -1.80 18.14
CA ILE A 92 -7.81 -1.39 16.74
C ILE A 92 -9.08 -0.73 16.23
N GLU A 93 -10.26 -1.29 16.50
CA GLU A 93 -11.55 -0.72 16.10
C GLU A 93 -11.81 0.64 16.74
N LYS A 94 -11.58 0.77 18.04
CA LYS A 94 -11.72 2.06 18.75
C LYS A 94 -10.78 3.11 18.18
N THR A 95 -9.52 2.76 17.94
CA THR A 95 -8.53 3.67 17.36
C THR A 95 -8.91 4.03 15.92
N THR A 96 -9.43 3.08 15.14
CA THR A 96 -9.93 3.32 13.78
C THR A 96 -11.02 4.38 13.78
N LEU A 97 -12.02 4.25 14.65
CA LEU A 97 -13.10 5.23 14.77
C LEU A 97 -12.57 6.61 15.17
N ARG A 98 -11.58 6.65 16.06
CA ARG A 98 -10.94 7.91 16.48
C ARG A 98 -10.16 8.57 15.35
N LEU A 99 -9.52 7.79 14.47
CA LEU A 99 -8.71 8.29 13.37
C LEU A 99 -9.54 8.66 12.12
N MET A 100 -10.76 8.14 11.97
CA MET A 100 -11.60 8.42 10.79
C MET A 100 -11.75 9.91 10.48
N PRO A 101 -12.06 10.79 11.43
CA PRO A 101 -12.17 12.24 11.16
C PRO A 101 -10.86 12.82 10.60
N HIS A 102 -9.72 12.41 11.13
CA HIS A 102 -8.41 12.87 10.67
C HIS A 102 -8.11 12.38 9.24
N ILE A 103 -8.47 11.14 8.95
CA ILE A 103 -8.30 10.56 7.60
C ILE A 103 -9.18 11.29 6.58
N ARG A 104 -10.42 11.62 6.93
CA ARG A 104 -11.34 12.41 6.09
C ARG A 104 -10.79 13.80 5.82
N LYS A 105 -10.30 14.49 6.84
CA LYS A 105 -9.65 15.81 6.69
C LYS A 105 -8.41 15.74 5.80
N GLY A 106 -7.59 14.70 5.96
CA GLY A 106 -6.42 14.46 5.13
C GLY A 106 -6.78 14.26 3.67
N GLU A 107 -7.86 13.53 3.38
CA GLU A 107 -8.35 13.34 2.01
C GLU A 107 -8.86 14.64 1.39
N ASP A 108 -9.63 15.43 2.14
CA ASP A 108 -10.10 16.73 1.70
C ASP A 108 -8.91 17.69 1.42
N ALA A 109 -7.91 17.69 2.28
CA ALA A 109 -6.68 18.46 2.07
C ALA A 109 -5.91 18.01 0.84
N ARG A 110 -5.85 16.69 0.58
CA ARG A 110 -5.22 16.13 -0.62
C ARG A 110 -5.93 16.62 -1.89
N LEU A 111 -7.25 16.57 -1.91
CA LEU A 111 -8.06 17.01 -3.05
C LEU A 111 -7.85 18.50 -3.33
N ARG A 112 -7.81 19.34 -2.30
CA ARG A 112 -7.53 20.78 -2.44
C ARG A 112 -6.16 21.02 -3.05
N ARG A 113 -5.12 20.30 -2.63
CA ARG A 113 -3.76 20.42 -3.18
C ARG A 113 -3.71 20.03 -4.66
N VAL A 114 -4.38 18.95 -5.04
CA VAL A 114 -4.46 18.49 -6.43
C VAL A 114 -5.19 19.53 -7.31
N GLN A 115 -6.29 20.10 -6.83
CA GLN A 115 -7.04 21.13 -7.54
C GLN A 115 -6.21 22.41 -7.74
N LYS A 116 -5.40 22.81 -6.76
CA LYS A 116 -4.51 23.97 -6.87
C LYS A 116 -3.41 23.78 -7.91
N LYS A 117 -2.86 22.57 -8.05
CA LYS A 117 -1.80 22.28 -9.02
C LYS A 117 -2.26 22.27 -10.47
N THR A 118 -3.54 22.14 -10.73
CA THR A 118 -4.13 22.07 -12.07
C THR A 118 -4.70 23.39 -12.56
N ARG A 119 -4.70 24.41 -11.73
CA ARG A 119 -5.13 25.77 -12.14
C ARG A 119 -3.99 26.57 -12.76
#